data_6bf301b4a3e9fd9fe058f04ff6440e1e
#
_entry.id   6bf301b4a3e9fd9fe058f04ff6440e1e
#
_cell.length_a   1.000
_cell.length_b   1.000
_cell.length_c   1.000
_cell.angle_alpha   90.00
_cell.angle_beta   90.00
_cell.angle_gamma   90.00
#
_symmetry.space_group_name_H-M   'P 1'
#
loop_
_entity.id
_entity.type
_entity.pdbx_description
1 polymer ?
#
loop_
_entity_poly.entity_id
_entity_poly.type
_entity_poly.pdbx_seq_one_letter_code
_entity_poly.pdbx_strand_id
1 'polypeptide(L)'
;MMHIKDHQLQILPFAPAHLDGGERLEQLCFVHPWQRADLETQLTNPCARFLVAVLGDKVVGYLGVQVVCGEGSVTNVAVDPTYRRRGIARALFGACFAAGELDFLTLEVRPSNEAALALYRELGFQPVGRRRDFYTEPTEDALLLTKTFKKEEPDG
;
A
#
# COMPACT_ATOMS: atom_id res chain seq x y z
N MET A 1 15.36 -13.13 1.56
CA MET A 1 15.29 -12.24 0.43
C MET A 1 14.55 -12.88 -0.72
N MET A 2 13.65 -12.14 -1.37
CA MET A 2 12.83 -12.64 -2.47
C MET A 2 13.55 -12.44 -3.80
N HIS A 3 13.53 -13.46 -4.65
CA HIS A 3 14.09 -13.37 -5.99
C HIS A 3 13.00 -13.55 -7.04
N ILE A 4 13.02 -12.73 -8.09
CA ILE A 4 12.14 -12.85 -9.24
C ILE A 4 13.03 -12.75 -10.48
N LYS A 5 13.10 -13.80 -11.29
CA LYS A 5 13.90 -13.85 -12.52
C LYS A 5 15.35 -13.38 -12.33
N ASP A 6 16.11 -13.99 -11.46
CA ASP A 6 17.51 -13.70 -11.19
C ASP A 6 17.77 -12.28 -10.63
N HIS A 7 16.72 -11.48 -10.43
CA HIS A 7 16.80 -10.18 -9.79
C HIS A 7 16.26 -10.26 -8.39
N GLN A 8 16.90 -9.52 -7.49
CA GLN A 8 16.47 -9.43 -6.10
C GLN A 8 15.48 -8.29 -5.93
N LEU A 9 14.34 -8.62 -5.33
CA LEU A 9 13.35 -7.62 -4.95
C LEU A 9 13.82 -6.88 -3.70
N GLN A 10 13.82 -5.55 -3.76
CA GLN A 10 14.12 -4.69 -2.63
C GLN A 10 12.92 -3.86 -2.27
N ILE A 11 12.64 -3.73 -0.98
CA ILE A 11 11.62 -2.80 -0.47
C ILE A 11 12.36 -1.64 0.17
N LEU A 12 12.16 -0.45 -0.37
CA LEU A 12 12.90 0.74 0.00
C LEU A 12 11.95 1.88 0.36
N PRO A 13 12.38 2.83 1.20
CA PRO A 13 11.63 4.08 1.36
C PRO A 13 11.54 4.81 0.02
N PHE A 14 10.39 5.45 -0.21
CA PHE A 14 10.16 6.24 -1.41
C PHE A 14 11.11 7.44 -1.43
N ALA A 15 11.82 7.63 -2.53
CA ALA A 15 12.82 8.66 -2.69
C ALA A 15 12.67 9.36 -4.04
N PRO A 16 13.32 10.53 -4.27
CA PRO A 16 13.21 11.23 -5.55
C PRO A 16 13.51 10.36 -6.77
N ALA A 17 14.45 9.43 -6.65
CA ALA A 17 14.78 8.49 -7.73
C ALA A 17 13.61 7.61 -8.16
N HIS A 18 12.57 7.50 -7.33
CA HIS A 18 11.41 6.63 -7.58
C HIS A 18 10.20 7.38 -8.15
N LEU A 19 10.29 8.69 -8.36
CA LEU A 19 9.16 9.51 -8.84
C LEU A 19 8.67 9.06 -10.21
N ASP A 20 9.57 8.83 -11.16
CA ASP A 20 9.19 8.39 -12.50
C ASP A 20 8.46 7.05 -12.45
N GLY A 21 8.98 6.11 -11.67
CA GLY A 21 8.37 4.80 -11.48
C GLY A 21 7.01 4.88 -10.80
N GLY A 22 6.88 5.71 -9.78
CA GLY A 22 5.61 5.93 -9.09
C GLY A 22 4.56 6.53 -10.00
N GLU A 23 4.92 7.53 -10.78
CA GLU A 23 4.02 8.14 -11.75
C GLU A 23 3.56 7.11 -12.79
N ARG A 24 4.48 6.29 -13.28
CA ARG A 24 4.15 5.21 -14.22
C ARG A 24 3.14 4.23 -13.63
N LEU A 25 3.35 3.82 -12.37
CA LEU A 25 2.44 2.89 -11.70
C LEU A 25 1.05 3.50 -11.51
N GLU A 26 0.97 4.79 -11.19
CA GLU A 26 -0.31 5.48 -11.07
C GLU A 26 -1.09 5.42 -12.38
N GLN A 27 -0.41 5.70 -13.50
CA GLN A 27 -1.02 5.65 -14.83
C GLN A 27 -1.48 4.23 -15.20
N LEU A 28 -0.72 3.22 -14.81
CA LEU A 28 -1.04 1.82 -15.12
C LEU A 28 -2.17 1.26 -14.26
N CYS A 29 -2.28 1.70 -13.02
CA CYS A 29 -3.11 1.01 -12.01
C CYS A 29 -4.40 1.73 -11.66
N PHE A 30 -4.51 3.04 -11.91
CA PHE A 30 -5.64 3.83 -11.41
C PHE A 30 -6.37 4.57 -12.51
N VAL A 31 -7.70 4.63 -12.38
CA VAL A 31 -8.56 5.40 -13.29
C VAL A 31 -8.32 6.91 -13.07
N HIS A 32 -8.11 7.30 -11.81
CA HIS A 32 -7.81 8.69 -11.43
C HIS A 32 -6.43 8.75 -10.78
N PRO A 33 -5.35 8.70 -11.61
CA PRO A 33 -4.00 8.62 -11.07
C PRO A 33 -3.59 9.93 -10.38
N TRP A 34 -2.78 9.79 -9.33
CA TRP A 34 -2.10 10.92 -8.74
C TRP A 34 -1.12 11.51 -9.76
N GLN A 35 -0.96 12.82 -9.71
CA GLN A 35 0.02 13.51 -10.52
C GLN A 35 1.39 13.48 -9.84
N ARG A 36 2.43 13.77 -10.61
CA ARG A 36 3.80 13.83 -10.06
C ARG A 36 3.90 14.75 -8.85
N ALA A 37 3.21 15.91 -8.88
CA ALA A 37 3.22 16.86 -7.77
C ALA A 37 2.66 16.23 -6.47
N ASP A 38 1.67 15.36 -6.58
CA ASP A 38 1.10 14.68 -5.42
C ASP A 38 2.11 13.73 -4.80
N LEU A 39 2.86 13.01 -5.65
CA LEU A 39 3.92 12.12 -5.20
C LEU A 39 5.08 12.88 -4.57
N GLU A 40 5.47 14.02 -5.18
CA GLU A 40 6.54 14.87 -4.65
C GLU A 40 6.19 15.36 -3.24
N THR A 41 4.92 15.72 -3.01
CA THR A 41 4.46 16.16 -1.70
C THR A 41 4.75 15.12 -0.62
N GLN A 42 4.66 13.83 -0.95
CA GLN A 42 4.87 12.76 0.02
C GLN A 42 6.33 12.64 0.45
N LEU A 43 7.27 13.12 -0.35
CA LEU A 43 8.69 13.07 0.00
C LEU A 43 9.03 13.93 1.23
N THR A 44 8.26 14.99 1.47
CA THR A 44 8.49 15.93 2.57
C THR A 44 7.39 15.93 3.61
N ASN A 45 6.32 15.14 3.41
CA ASN A 45 5.22 15.05 4.35
C ASN A 45 5.66 14.19 5.56
N PRO A 46 5.74 14.76 6.77
CA PRO A 46 6.21 14.01 7.95
C PRO A 46 5.29 12.86 8.36
N CYS A 47 4.02 12.89 7.91
CA CYS A 47 3.05 11.83 8.20
C CYS A 47 3.07 10.73 7.15
N ALA A 48 3.76 10.93 6.02
CA ALA A 48 3.81 9.96 4.95
C ALA A 48 4.83 8.86 5.23
N ARG A 49 4.40 7.62 5.03
CA ARG A 49 5.27 6.45 5.08
C ARG A 49 5.05 5.70 3.77
N PHE A 50 5.85 6.05 2.76
CA PHE A 50 5.73 5.45 1.44
C PHE A 50 6.91 4.52 1.18
N LEU A 51 6.59 3.32 0.69
CA LEU A 51 7.56 2.28 0.37
C LEU A 51 7.44 1.91 -1.10
N VAL A 52 8.58 1.59 -1.72
CA VAL A 52 8.63 1.12 -3.09
C VAL A 52 9.23 -0.27 -3.15
N ALA A 53 8.72 -1.07 -4.08
CA ALA A 53 9.29 -2.35 -4.44
C ALA A 53 10.08 -2.16 -5.73
N VAL A 54 11.38 -2.45 -5.68
CA VAL A 54 12.30 -2.25 -6.79
C VAL A 54 12.90 -3.59 -7.18
N LEU A 55 12.82 -3.89 -8.47
CA LEU A 55 13.39 -5.09 -9.05
C LEU A 55 14.45 -4.67 -10.06
N GLY A 56 15.73 -4.86 -9.69
CA GLY A 56 16.81 -4.22 -10.44
C GLY A 56 16.70 -2.71 -10.33
N ASP A 57 16.53 -2.04 -11.47
CA ASP A 57 16.36 -0.58 -11.54
C ASP A 57 14.90 -0.16 -11.71
N LYS A 58 13.98 -1.13 -11.72
CA LYS A 58 12.59 -0.86 -12.05
C LYS A 58 11.71 -0.83 -10.81
N VAL A 59 10.93 0.22 -10.66
CA VAL A 59 9.88 0.30 -9.63
C VAL A 59 8.71 -0.55 -10.10
N VAL A 60 8.41 -1.63 -9.39
CA VAL A 60 7.35 -2.59 -9.76
C VAL A 60 6.14 -2.53 -8.84
N GLY A 61 6.23 -1.79 -7.76
CA GLY A 61 5.10 -1.60 -6.86
C GLY A 61 5.39 -0.50 -5.85
N TYR A 62 4.34 0.01 -5.22
CA TYR A 62 4.51 0.89 -4.08
C TYR A 62 3.31 0.85 -3.14
N LEU A 63 3.55 1.23 -1.91
CA LEU A 63 2.56 1.34 -0.86
C LEU A 63 2.69 2.71 -0.21
N GLY A 64 1.61 3.47 -0.22
CA GLY A 64 1.54 4.74 0.47
C GLY A 64 0.67 4.63 1.70
N VAL A 65 1.20 5.09 2.83
CA VAL A 65 0.50 5.11 4.11
C VAL A 65 0.72 6.46 4.76
N GLN A 66 -0.32 7.02 5.36
CA GLN A 66 -0.19 8.16 6.24
C GLN A 66 -0.40 7.73 7.68
N VAL A 67 0.47 8.18 8.57
CA VAL A 67 0.43 7.80 9.99
C VAL A 67 0.39 9.05 10.84
N VAL A 68 -0.63 9.16 11.68
CA VAL A 68 -0.79 10.27 12.64
C VAL A 68 -1.07 9.65 14.00
N CYS A 69 -0.15 9.84 14.93
CA CYS A 69 -0.30 9.31 16.31
C CYS A 69 -0.65 7.82 16.36
N GLY A 70 0.02 7.01 15.54
CA GLY A 70 -0.22 5.57 15.48
C GLY A 70 -1.40 5.14 14.62
N GLU A 71 -2.19 6.09 14.13
CA GLU A 71 -3.35 5.81 13.29
C GLU A 71 -2.94 5.86 11.82
N GLY A 72 -2.88 4.70 11.19
CA GLY A 72 -2.44 4.57 9.81
C GLY A 72 -3.60 4.46 8.82
N SER A 73 -3.45 5.08 7.66
CA SER A 73 -4.39 4.99 6.54
C SER A 73 -3.61 4.68 5.28
N VAL A 74 -4.01 3.64 4.56
CA VAL A 74 -3.44 3.34 3.24
C VAL A 74 -4.04 4.32 2.24
N THR A 75 -3.18 5.08 1.56
CA THR A 75 -3.61 6.00 0.52
C THR A 75 -3.55 5.37 -0.86
N ASN A 76 -2.46 4.64 -1.13
CA ASN A 76 -2.22 4.03 -2.44
C ASN A 76 -1.55 2.69 -2.26
N VAL A 77 -1.99 1.72 -3.04
CA VAL A 77 -1.24 0.48 -3.21
C VAL A 77 -1.31 0.11 -4.69
N ALA A 78 -0.15 -0.07 -5.31
CA ALA A 78 -0.07 -0.38 -6.72
C ALA A 78 1.02 -1.41 -6.98
N VAL A 79 0.71 -2.37 -7.84
CA VAL A 79 1.68 -3.35 -8.33
C VAL A 79 1.56 -3.37 -9.86
N ASP A 80 2.69 -3.26 -10.55
CA ASP A 80 2.74 -3.36 -11.99
C ASP A 80 2.01 -4.63 -12.42
N PRO A 81 1.02 -4.55 -13.33
CA PRO A 81 0.24 -5.71 -13.76
C PRO A 81 1.10 -6.89 -14.23
N THR A 82 2.26 -6.62 -14.85
CA THR A 82 3.17 -7.66 -15.32
C THR A 82 3.78 -8.47 -14.18
N TYR A 83 3.83 -7.89 -12.97
CA TYR A 83 4.49 -8.49 -11.81
C TYR A 83 3.52 -8.93 -10.72
N ARG A 84 2.23 -8.94 -11.00
CA ARG A 84 1.22 -9.39 -10.03
C ARG A 84 1.34 -10.89 -9.74
N ARG A 85 0.79 -11.33 -8.60
CA ARG A 85 0.81 -12.71 -8.11
C ARG A 85 2.21 -13.23 -7.78
N ARG A 86 3.14 -12.33 -7.45
CA ARG A 86 4.52 -12.67 -7.10
C ARG A 86 4.87 -12.25 -5.66
N GLY A 87 3.85 -11.88 -4.87
CA GLY A 87 4.04 -11.51 -3.47
C GLY A 87 4.57 -10.11 -3.23
N ILE A 88 4.54 -9.22 -4.23
CA ILE A 88 5.07 -7.86 -4.09
C ILE A 88 4.26 -7.03 -3.09
N ALA A 89 2.93 -7.05 -3.21
CA ALA A 89 2.07 -6.33 -2.26
C ALA A 89 2.27 -6.86 -0.84
N ARG A 90 2.35 -8.18 -0.69
CA ARG A 90 2.60 -8.82 0.60
C ARG A 90 3.93 -8.35 1.20
N ALA A 91 4.97 -8.24 0.38
CA ALA A 91 6.29 -7.78 0.83
C ALA A 91 6.24 -6.30 1.26
N LEU A 92 5.51 -5.46 0.52
CA LEU A 92 5.33 -4.06 0.87
C LEU A 92 4.61 -3.89 2.22
N PHE A 93 3.50 -4.60 2.40
CA PHE A 93 2.78 -4.55 3.68
C PHE A 93 3.63 -5.11 4.82
N GLY A 94 4.34 -6.20 4.57
CA GLY A 94 5.23 -6.79 5.57
C GLY A 94 6.29 -5.80 6.06
N ALA A 95 6.90 -5.06 5.14
CA ALA A 95 7.87 -4.03 5.50
C ALA A 95 7.22 -2.88 6.26
N CYS A 96 6.00 -2.50 5.90
CA CYS A 96 5.24 -1.47 6.62
C CYS A 96 4.97 -1.91 8.06
N PHE A 97 4.53 -3.14 8.26
CA PHE A 97 4.26 -3.67 9.59
C PHE A 97 5.53 -3.77 10.43
N ALA A 98 6.63 -4.20 9.81
CA ALA A 98 7.92 -4.34 10.50
C ALA A 98 8.48 -2.99 10.97
N ALA A 99 8.14 -1.90 10.30
CA ALA A 99 8.55 -0.56 10.71
C ALA A 99 7.93 -0.14 12.04
N GLY A 100 6.83 -0.76 12.43
CA GLY A 100 6.18 -0.50 13.72
C GLY A 100 5.46 0.84 13.80
N GLU A 101 5.21 1.29 15.01
CA GLU A 101 4.58 2.59 15.31
C GLU A 101 3.12 2.70 14.89
N LEU A 102 2.47 1.60 14.59
CA LEU A 102 1.06 1.56 14.20
C LEU A 102 0.22 0.94 15.33
N ASP A 103 -0.83 1.63 15.72
CA ASP A 103 -1.89 1.07 16.56
C ASP A 103 -2.87 0.32 15.68
N PHE A 104 -3.20 0.89 14.52
CA PHE A 104 -4.01 0.24 13.51
C PHE A 104 -3.67 0.79 12.13
N LEU A 105 -4.08 0.04 11.11
CA LEU A 105 -3.97 0.44 9.70
C LEU A 105 -5.31 0.18 9.03
N THR A 106 -5.86 1.21 8.40
CA THR A 106 -7.16 1.16 7.73
C THR A 106 -6.99 1.34 6.23
N LEU A 107 -7.80 0.65 5.46
CA LEU A 107 -7.83 0.81 4.01
C LEU A 107 -9.25 0.69 3.47
N GLU A 108 -9.43 1.14 2.24
CA GLU A 108 -10.67 1.03 1.48
C GLU A 108 -10.41 0.13 0.27
N VAL A 109 -11.37 -0.72 -0.05
CA VAL A 109 -11.23 -1.65 -1.18
C VAL A 109 -12.58 -1.89 -1.83
N ARG A 110 -12.58 -2.06 -3.16
CA ARG A 110 -13.79 -2.43 -3.89
C ARG A 110 -14.18 -3.88 -3.53
N PRO A 111 -15.47 -4.13 -3.23
CA PRO A 111 -15.93 -5.50 -3.01
C PRO A 111 -15.64 -6.43 -4.19
N SER A 112 -15.59 -5.89 -5.41
CA SER A 112 -15.31 -6.68 -6.61
C SER A 112 -13.84 -7.09 -6.74
N ASN A 113 -12.94 -6.48 -5.98
CA ASN A 113 -11.51 -6.82 -6.02
C ASN A 113 -11.22 -8.03 -5.14
N GLU A 114 -11.58 -9.21 -5.63
CA GLU A 114 -11.48 -10.45 -4.85
C GLU A 114 -10.03 -10.81 -4.48
N ALA A 115 -9.09 -10.54 -5.39
CA ALA A 115 -7.69 -10.83 -5.12
C ALA A 115 -7.14 -9.97 -3.97
N ALA A 116 -7.50 -8.68 -3.95
CA ALA A 116 -7.09 -7.78 -2.88
C ALA A 116 -7.74 -8.18 -1.56
N LEU A 117 -9.03 -8.52 -1.58
CA LEU A 117 -9.73 -8.95 -0.37
C LEU A 117 -9.09 -10.20 0.23
N ALA A 118 -8.71 -11.16 -0.60
CA ALA A 118 -8.04 -12.38 -0.14
C ALA A 118 -6.71 -12.05 0.52
N LEU A 119 -5.91 -11.18 -0.11
CA LEU A 119 -4.63 -10.73 0.44
C LEU A 119 -4.81 -10.03 1.80
N TYR A 120 -5.73 -9.08 1.87
CA TYR A 120 -5.93 -8.31 3.09
C TYR A 120 -6.43 -9.20 4.23
N ARG A 121 -7.30 -10.16 3.93
CA ARG A 121 -7.76 -11.13 4.91
C ARG A 121 -6.59 -11.95 5.46
N GLU A 122 -5.72 -12.43 4.59
CA GLU A 122 -4.52 -13.17 5.00
C GLU A 122 -3.57 -12.33 5.85
N LEU A 123 -3.48 -11.03 5.56
CA LEU A 123 -2.65 -10.12 6.33
C LEU A 123 -3.26 -9.73 7.68
N GLY A 124 -4.49 -10.14 7.95
CA GLY A 124 -5.14 -9.91 9.24
C GLY A 124 -6.07 -8.70 9.28
N PHE A 125 -6.44 -8.14 8.15
CA PHE A 125 -7.43 -7.07 8.08
C PHE A 125 -8.83 -7.62 8.31
N GLN A 126 -9.66 -6.87 9.03
CA GLN A 126 -11.03 -7.21 9.35
C GLN A 126 -11.98 -6.15 8.80
N PRO A 127 -13.16 -6.53 8.28
CA PRO A 127 -14.14 -5.55 7.82
C PRO A 127 -14.73 -4.79 9.02
N VAL A 128 -14.76 -3.47 8.92
CA VAL A 128 -15.28 -2.60 9.98
C VAL A 128 -16.38 -1.67 9.50
N GLY A 129 -16.61 -1.58 8.19
CA GLY A 129 -17.65 -0.71 7.67
C GLY A 129 -17.71 -0.70 6.16
N ARG A 130 -18.57 0.16 5.66
CA ARG A 130 -18.79 0.33 4.22
C ARG A 130 -19.14 1.78 3.94
N ARG A 131 -18.57 2.33 2.84
CA ARG A 131 -18.95 3.65 2.31
C ARG A 131 -19.72 3.43 1.02
N ARG A 132 -20.96 3.92 0.95
CA ARG A 132 -21.79 3.75 -0.23
C ARG A 132 -21.30 4.62 -1.37
N ASP A 133 -21.27 4.06 -2.58
CA ASP A 133 -20.96 4.76 -3.83
C ASP A 133 -19.64 5.55 -3.75
N PHE A 134 -18.65 5.02 -3.06
CA PHE A 134 -17.36 5.68 -2.85
C PHE A 134 -16.52 5.75 -4.13
N TYR A 135 -16.51 4.66 -4.90
CA TYR A 135 -15.74 4.60 -6.14
C TYR A 135 -16.61 5.02 -7.32
N THR A 136 -15.94 5.54 -8.37
CA THR A 136 -16.57 5.86 -9.66
C THR A 136 -15.89 5.05 -10.74
N GLU A 137 -16.56 4.88 -11.88
CA GLU A 137 -16.03 4.26 -13.11
C GLU A 137 -15.48 2.84 -12.91
N PRO A 138 -16.29 1.85 -12.48
CA PRO A 138 -17.73 1.92 -12.20
C PRO A 138 -18.01 2.37 -10.77
N THR A 139 -19.24 2.83 -10.53
CA THR A 139 -19.70 3.15 -9.19
C THR A 139 -19.78 1.88 -8.36
N GLU A 140 -19.17 1.93 -7.20
CA GLU A 140 -19.12 0.80 -6.29
C GLU A 140 -18.90 1.29 -4.86
N ASP A 141 -19.44 0.57 -3.88
CA ASP A 141 -19.15 0.86 -2.47
C ASP A 141 -17.69 0.59 -2.15
N ALA A 142 -17.19 1.20 -1.11
CA ALA A 142 -15.92 0.81 -0.51
C ALA A 142 -16.18 -0.04 0.73
N LEU A 143 -15.47 -1.15 0.85
CA LEU A 143 -15.35 -1.86 2.11
C LEU A 143 -14.23 -1.22 2.91
N LEU A 144 -14.49 -0.98 4.19
CA LEU A 144 -13.50 -0.46 5.12
C LEU A 144 -12.93 -1.63 5.90
N LEU A 145 -11.62 -1.82 5.80
CA LEU A 145 -10.90 -2.88 6.48
C LEU A 145 -9.88 -2.28 7.42
N THR A 146 -9.71 -2.88 8.59
CA THR A 146 -8.75 -2.43 9.58
C THR A 146 -7.95 -3.60 10.13
N LYS A 147 -6.65 -3.41 10.25
CA LYS A 147 -5.77 -4.30 11.00
C LYS A 147 -5.32 -3.60 12.25
N THR A 148 -5.57 -4.22 13.41
CA THR A 148 -5.14 -3.71 14.70
C THR A 148 -3.85 -4.40 15.10
N PHE A 149 -2.89 -3.66 15.63
CA PHE A 149 -1.62 -4.19 16.09
C PHE A 149 -1.65 -4.27 17.61
N LYS A 150 -1.31 -5.44 18.14
CA LYS A 150 -1.26 -5.64 19.57
C LYS A 150 -0.05 -4.91 20.14
N LYS A 151 -0.30 -4.03 21.08
CA LYS A 151 0.75 -3.50 21.91
C LYS A 151 1.09 -4.54 22.96
N GLU A 152 2.38 -4.71 23.28
CA GLU A 152 2.75 -5.47 24.46
C GLU A 152 2.17 -4.73 25.66
N GLU A 153 1.26 -5.38 26.36
CA GLU A 153 0.77 -4.82 27.59
C GLU A 153 1.85 -4.99 28.65
N PRO A 154 2.20 -3.91 29.37
CA PRO A 154 3.07 -4.08 30.51
C PRO A 154 2.36 -5.03 31.48
N ASP A 155 3.11 -6.01 31.99
CA ASP A 155 2.64 -6.92 33.01
C ASP A 155 2.12 -6.10 34.19
N GLY A 156 0.83 -5.99 34.26
CA GLY A 156 0.24 -5.17 35.31
C GLY A 156 -0.60 -5.98 36.19
#